data_0d7776289ea9a38aa4b77df3da5fff3a
#
_entry.id   0d7776289ea9a38aa4b77df3da5fff3a
#
_cell.length_a   1.000
_cell.length_b   1.000
_cell.length_c   1.000
_cell.angle_alpha   90.00
_cell.angle_beta   90.00
_cell.angle_gamma   90.00
#
_symmetry.space_group_name_H-M   'P 1'
#
loop_
_entity.id
_entity.type
_entity.pdbx_description
1 polymer ?
#
loop_
_entity_poly.entity_id
_entity_poly.type
_entity_poly.pdbx_seq_one_letter_code
_entity_poly.pdbx_strand_id
1 'polypeptide(L)'
;VWPLPQTVQMWLEYELLKNPTVPGYFCVSTSYRNEPNPVPGRHNLIFPMFEFEMKGGMDELIEMEQELLIHLGYDASKFIKGKYLDVAKEYGTKELENDHETKLYEEKTPSFFLTDFPEFTSPFWNMKRNDDPTLETANKIDVILSGQETIGSAEREVDRTIMVDRFKAIMNGAYKDKMYELFGEERTMAEMEEFLKFDFIKRSGGGIGVTRLIRSMKLEGLM
;
A
#
# COMPACT_ATOMS: atom_id res chain seq x y z
N VAL A 1 19.38 -3.60 -19.23
CA VAL A 1 19.20 -4.40 -17.98
C VAL A 1 17.83 -4.04 -17.43
N TRP A 2 16.99 -5.03 -17.22
CA TRP A 2 15.68 -4.84 -16.62
C TRP A 2 15.81 -4.73 -15.10
N PRO A 3 15.11 -3.80 -14.43
CA PRO A 3 15.11 -3.75 -12.98
C PRO A 3 14.40 -4.98 -12.40
N LEU A 4 14.86 -5.42 -11.22
CA LEU A 4 14.16 -6.45 -10.47
C LEU A 4 12.84 -5.88 -9.91
N PRO A 5 11.77 -6.69 -9.84
CA PRO A 5 10.47 -6.19 -9.39
C PRO A 5 10.49 -5.86 -7.89
N GLN A 6 9.85 -4.76 -7.53
CA GLN A 6 9.55 -4.43 -6.13
C GLN A 6 8.21 -5.02 -5.69
N THR A 7 7.28 -5.18 -6.62
CA THR A 7 5.92 -5.65 -6.40
C THR A 7 5.37 -6.23 -7.70
N VAL A 8 4.39 -7.10 -7.59
CA VAL A 8 3.59 -7.63 -8.71
C VAL A 8 2.15 -7.10 -8.69
N GLN A 9 1.88 -6.07 -7.88
CA GLN A 9 0.54 -5.53 -7.64
C GLN A 9 -0.19 -5.17 -8.95
N MET A 10 0.48 -4.51 -9.89
CA MET A 10 -0.12 -4.14 -11.19
C MET A 10 -0.53 -5.37 -12.01
N TRP A 11 0.17 -6.50 -11.88
CA TRP A 11 -0.22 -7.75 -12.54
C TRP A 11 -1.48 -8.36 -11.92
N LEU A 12 -1.63 -8.29 -10.59
CA LEU A 12 -2.83 -8.75 -9.91
C LEU A 12 -4.05 -7.89 -10.28
N GLU A 13 -3.87 -6.57 -10.36
CA GLU A 13 -4.90 -5.66 -10.88
C GLU A 13 -5.32 -6.02 -12.30
N TYR A 14 -4.32 -6.22 -13.19
CA TYR A 14 -4.55 -6.59 -14.58
C TYR A 14 -5.38 -7.89 -14.68
N GLU A 15 -5.01 -8.93 -13.93
CA GLU A 15 -5.72 -10.20 -13.94
C GLU A 15 -7.14 -10.07 -13.38
N LEU A 16 -7.35 -9.26 -12.34
CA LEU A 16 -8.68 -9.02 -11.78
C LEU A 16 -9.58 -8.24 -12.76
N LEU A 17 -9.03 -7.23 -13.44
CA LEU A 17 -9.77 -6.45 -14.44
C LEU A 17 -10.10 -7.28 -15.68
N LYS A 18 -9.21 -8.18 -16.08
CA LYS A 18 -9.44 -9.11 -17.19
C LYS A 18 -10.50 -10.16 -16.86
N ASN A 19 -10.58 -10.59 -15.60
CA ASN A 19 -11.51 -11.63 -15.14
C ASN A 19 -12.34 -11.13 -13.95
N PRO A 20 -13.24 -10.16 -14.15
CA PRO A 20 -13.96 -9.51 -13.05
C PRO A 20 -15.05 -10.38 -12.39
N THR A 21 -15.18 -11.64 -12.78
CA THR A 21 -16.12 -12.58 -12.16
C THR A 21 -15.58 -13.23 -10.88
N VAL A 22 -14.24 -13.26 -10.70
CA VAL A 22 -13.63 -13.81 -9.50
C VAL A 22 -13.61 -12.78 -8.35
N PRO A 23 -13.57 -13.23 -7.09
CA PRO A 23 -13.52 -12.30 -5.94
C PRO A 23 -12.21 -11.54 -5.83
N GLY A 24 -11.10 -12.12 -6.26
CA GLY A 24 -9.77 -11.54 -6.21
C GLY A 24 -8.68 -12.49 -6.63
N TYR A 25 -7.46 -11.99 -6.65
CA TYR A 25 -6.23 -12.73 -6.91
C TYR A 25 -5.20 -12.47 -5.81
N PHE A 26 -4.34 -13.44 -5.57
CA PHE A 26 -3.19 -13.29 -4.68
C PHE A 26 -1.98 -14.08 -5.20
N CYS A 27 -0.81 -13.69 -4.76
CA CYS A 27 0.41 -14.46 -5.00
C CYS A 27 1.43 -14.25 -3.87
N VAL A 28 2.40 -15.14 -3.82
CA VAL A 28 3.63 -14.92 -3.04
C VAL A 28 4.73 -14.54 -4.03
N SER A 29 5.30 -13.36 -3.85
CA SER A 29 6.35 -12.82 -4.68
C SER A 29 7.62 -12.56 -3.87
N THR A 30 8.71 -12.23 -4.57
CA THR A 30 9.92 -11.71 -3.93
C THR A 30 10.07 -10.24 -4.29
N SER A 31 10.07 -9.39 -3.26
CA SER A 31 10.36 -7.96 -3.41
C SER A 31 11.85 -7.70 -3.39
N TYR A 32 12.32 -6.88 -4.35
CA TYR A 32 13.71 -6.41 -4.44
C TYR A 32 13.72 -4.90 -4.25
N ARG A 33 14.38 -4.40 -3.22
CA ARG A 33 14.46 -2.97 -2.93
C ARG A 33 15.89 -2.49 -2.97
N ASN A 34 16.11 -1.38 -3.68
CA ASN A 34 17.34 -0.62 -3.59
C ASN A 34 17.18 0.45 -2.50
N GLU A 35 17.39 0.05 -1.24
CA GLU A 35 17.30 0.93 -0.09
C GLU A 35 18.68 1.54 0.18
N PRO A 36 18.89 2.85 -0.06
CA PRO A 36 20.21 3.47 0.08
C PRO A 36 20.75 3.45 1.52
N ASN A 37 19.85 3.56 2.50
CA ASN A 37 20.18 3.64 3.92
C ASN A 37 19.34 2.63 4.73
N PRO A 38 19.59 1.32 4.59
CA PRO A 38 18.79 0.32 5.25
C PRO A 38 18.98 0.36 6.77
N VAL A 39 17.86 0.38 7.51
CA VAL A 39 17.87 0.28 8.97
C VAL A 39 17.92 -1.20 9.36
N PRO A 40 18.97 -1.67 10.08
CA PRO A 40 19.06 -3.06 10.52
C PRO A 40 17.83 -3.51 11.33
N GLY A 41 17.31 -4.69 11.02
CA GLY A 41 16.12 -5.26 11.68
C GLY A 41 14.78 -4.68 11.19
N ARG A 42 14.82 -3.68 10.31
CA ARG A 42 13.63 -3.04 9.73
C ARG A 42 13.56 -3.17 8.21
N HIS A 43 14.70 -2.96 7.53
CA HIS A 43 14.79 -2.94 6.07
C HIS A 43 15.57 -4.15 5.56
N ASN A 44 14.86 -5.05 4.88
CA ASN A 44 15.46 -6.10 4.09
C ASN A 44 15.49 -5.66 2.62
N LEU A 45 16.57 -5.94 1.91
CA LEU A 45 16.70 -5.60 0.48
C LEU A 45 16.01 -6.63 -0.42
N ILE A 46 15.84 -7.84 0.08
CA ILE A 46 15.16 -8.95 -0.59
C ILE A 46 14.30 -9.66 0.45
N PHE A 47 13.02 -9.77 0.20
CA PHE A 47 12.09 -10.39 1.15
C PHE A 47 10.83 -10.91 0.46
N PRO A 48 10.17 -11.95 1.02
CA PRO A 48 8.91 -12.44 0.52
C PRO A 48 7.78 -11.45 0.82
N MET A 49 6.92 -11.25 -0.17
CA MET A 49 5.66 -10.52 -0.09
C MET A 49 4.50 -11.46 -0.37
N PHE A 50 3.45 -11.37 0.41
CA PHE A 50 2.13 -11.86 0.02
C PHE A 50 1.34 -10.67 -0.53
N GLU A 51 1.00 -10.72 -1.81
CA GLU A 51 0.30 -9.62 -2.48
C GLU A 51 -1.08 -10.08 -2.93
N PHE A 52 -2.05 -9.17 -2.85
CA PHE A 52 -3.45 -9.46 -3.19
C PHE A 52 -4.12 -8.27 -3.86
N GLU A 53 -5.11 -8.57 -4.68
CA GLU A 53 -6.03 -7.59 -5.27
C GLU A 53 -7.43 -8.19 -5.28
N MET A 54 -8.43 -7.44 -4.78
CA MET A 54 -9.79 -7.92 -4.57
C MET A 54 -10.84 -6.91 -5.01
N LYS A 55 -12.07 -7.37 -5.21
CA LYS A 55 -13.21 -6.50 -5.38
C LYS A 55 -13.55 -5.80 -4.08
N GLY A 56 -14.06 -4.59 -4.18
CA GLY A 56 -14.46 -3.78 -3.04
C GLY A 56 -13.58 -2.56 -2.87
N GLY A 57 -13.98 -1.65 -2.00
CA GLY A 57 -13.25 -0.44 -1.67
C GLY A 57 -12.64 -0.51 -0.29
N MET A 58 -12.54 0.68 0.36
CA MET A 58 -11.88 0.80 1.66
C MET A 58 -12.54 -0.03 2.76
N ASP A 59 -13.88 -0.08 2.80
CA ASP A 59 -14.58 -0.78 3.89
C ASP A 59 -14.34 -2.29 3.80
N GLU A 60 -14.50 -2.88 2.60
CA GLU A 60 -14.26 -4.29 2.36
C GLU A 60 -12.77 -4.65 2.54
N LEU A 61 -11.86 -3.73 2.22
CA LEU A 61 -10.42 -3.91 2.43
C LEU A 61 -10.09 -3.97 3.92
N ILE A 62 -10.58 -3.01 4.71
CA ILE A 62 -10.36 -2.99 6.17
C ILE A 62 -10.94 -4.24 6.84
N GLU A 63 -12.15 -4.63 6.45
CA GLU A 63 -12.82 -5.83 6.97
C GLU A 63 -11.97 -7.07 6.70
N MET A 64 -11.52 -7.26 5.45
CA MET A 64 -10.67 -8.40 5.08
C MET A 64 -9.36 -8.43 5.87
N GLU A 65 -8.69 -7.28 6.03
CA GLU A 65 -7.44 -7.19 6.80
C GLU A 65 -7.65 -7.50 8.28
N GLN A 66 -8.75 -7.01 8.86
CA GLN A 66 -9.11 -7.33 10.24
C GLN A 66 -9.44 -8.82 10.44
N GLU A 67 -10.23 -9.41 9.53
CA GLU A 67 -10.54 -10.84 9.55
C GLU A 67 -9.29 -11.70 9.41
N LEU A 68 -8.37 -11.33 8.52
CA LEU A 68 -7.08 -12.01 8.36
C LEU A 68 -6.29 -11.98 9.69
N LEU A 69 -6.17 -10.82 10.32
CA LEU A 69 -5.43 -10.69 11.58
C LEU A 69 -6.09 -11.47 12.71
N ILE A 70 -7.42 -11.46 12.82
CA ILE A 70 -8.17 -12.29 13.79
C ILE A 70 -7.89 -13.78 13.54
N HIS A 71 -7.93 -14.20 12.26
CA HIS A 71 -7.63 -15.60 11.90
C HIS A 71 -6.20 -16.01 12.29
N LEU A 72 -5.25 -15.08 12.22
CA LEU A 72 -3.86 -15.30 12.64
C LEU A 72 -3.66 -15.21 14.16
N GLY A 73 -4.71 -14.92 14.94
CA GLY A 73 -4.70 -14.91 16.38
C GLY A 73 -4.53 -13.53 17.04
N TYR A 74 -4.51 -12.45 16.27
CA TYR A 74 -4.48 -11.11 16.86
C TYR A 74 -5.80 -10.77 17.58
N ASP A 75 -5.68 -10.05 18.68
CA ASP A 75 -6.81 -9.64 19.52
C ASP A 75 -7.53 -8.41 18.90
N ALA A 76 -8.74 -8.63 18.37
CA ALA A 76 -9.54 -7.58 17.76
C ALA A 76 -9.86 -6.40 18.69
N SER A 77 -9.90 -6.62 20.00
CA SER A 77 -10.14 -5.55 21.00
C SER A 77 -8.99 -4.52 21.05
N LYS A 78 -7.83 -4.88 20.49
CA LYS A 78 -6.63 -4.05 20.39
C LYS A 78 -6.49 -3.36 19.03
N PHE A 79 -7.44 -3.50 18.11
CA PHE A 79 -7.38 -2.80 16.83
C PHE A 79 -7.74 -1.34 17.01
N ILE A 80 -6.81 -0.44 16.67
CA ILE A 80 -7.03 1.00 16.66
C ILE A 80 -6.88 1.50 15.22
N LYS A 81 -7.83 2.37 14.80
CA LYS A 81 -7.76 3.06 13.53
C LYS A 81 -7.57 4.56 13.77
N GLY A 82 -6.67 5.17 12.99
CA GLY A 82 -6.44 6.61 13.05
C GLY A 82 -6.05 7.18 11.68
N LYS A 83 -6.40 8.44 11.44
CA LYS A 83 -6.03 9.16 10.22
C LYS A 83 -4.59 9.67 10.32
N TYR A 84 -3.87 9.63 9.21
CA TYR A 84 -2.46 10.06 9.14
C TYR A 84 -2.23 11.44 9.75
N LEU A 85 -3.03 12.44 9.32
CA LEU A 85 -2.85 13.83 9.79
C LEU A 85 -3.15 14.01 11.29
N ASP A 86 -4.10 13.25 11.85
CA ASP A 86 -4.42 13.32 13.27
C ASP A 86 -3.27 12.73 14.11
N VAL A 87 -2.71 11.60 13.68
CA VAL A 87 -1.55 10.96 14.32
C VAL A 87 -0.30 11.84 14.20
N ALA A 88 -0.05 12.40 13.02
CA ALA A 88 1.07 13.32 12.79
C ALA A 88 0.98 14.57 13.68
N LYS A 89 -0.22 15.14 13.80
CA LYS A 89 -0.50 16.27 14.69
C LYS A 89 -0.26 15.93 16.18
N GLU A 90 -0.70 14.72 16.59
CA GLU A 90 -0.49 14.25 17.97
C GLU A 90 0.99 14.15 18.32
N TYR A 91 1.81 13.66 17.38
CA TYR A 91 3.27 13.57 17.57
C TYR A 91 4.03 14.86 17.22
N GLY A 92 3.33 15.93 16.84
CA GLY A 92 3.93 17.23 16.54
C GLY A 92 4.84 17.21 15.31
N THR A 93 4.58 16.32 14.36
CA THR A 93 5.35 16.19 13.11
C THR A 93 4.48 16.43 11.89
N LYS A 94 5.11 16.71 10.74
CA LYS A 94 4.43 16.73 9.44
C LYS A 94 4.41 15.34 8.81
N GLU A 95 5.51 14.61 8.94
CA GLU A 95 5.67 13.27 8.36
C GLU A 95 5.86 12.23 9.47
N LEU A 96 5.15 11.10 9.34
CA LEU A 96 5.34 9.95 10.20
C LEU A 96 6.49 9.11 9.65
N GLU A 97 7.41 8.77 10.54
CA GLU A 97 8.60 7.98 10.27
C GLU A 97 8.63 6.71 11.12
N ASN A 98 9.66 5.90 10.93
CA ASN A 98 9.83 4.62 11.61
C ASN A 98 9.75 4.68 13.15
N ASP A 99 10.24 5.76 13.76
CA ASP A 99 10.19 5.97 15.21
C ASP A 99 8.76 6.25 15.69
N HIS A 100 7.93 6.92 14.88
CA HIS A 100 6.52 7.13 15.18
C HIS A 100 5.72 5.82 15.13
N GLU A 101 6.03 4.90 14.20
CA GLU A 101 5.43 3.57 14.19
C GLU A 101 5.79 2.78 15.46
N THR A 102 7.04 2.91 15.93
CA THR A 102 7.47 2.28 17.18
C THR A 102 6.71 2.85 18.38
N LYS A 103 6.52 4.19 18.42
CA LYS A 103 5.72 4.84 19.48
C LYS A 103 4.26 4.42 19.46
N LEU A 104 3.63 4.24 18.27
CA LEU A 104 2.27 3.72 18.18
C LEU A 104 2.13 2.35 18.87
N TYR A 105 3.14 1.49 18.72
CA TYR A 105 3.18 0.20 19.42
C TYR A 105 3.37 0.34 20.93
N GLU A 106 4.33 1.15 21.36
CA GLU A 106 4.68 1.30 22.76
C GLU A 106 3.60 2.04 23.57
N GLU A 107 2.94 3.02 22.97
CA GLU A 107 2.03 3.94 23.65
C GLU A 107 0.55 3.60 23.45
N LYS A 108 0.19 2.92 22.36
CA LYS A 108 -1.22 2.70 21.98
C LYS A 108 -1.62 1.25 21.81
N THR A 109 -1.03 0.55 20.83
CA THR A 109 -1.52 -0.79 20.47
C THR A 109 -0.53 -1.57 19.62
N PRO A 110 -0.55 -2.92 19.69
CA PRO A 110 0.20 -3.77 18.78
C PRO A 110 -0.35 -3.78 17.34
N SER A 111 -1.58 -3.28 17.10
CA SER A 111 -2.24 -3.37 15.80
C SER A 111 -2.93 -2.04 15.44
N PHE A 112 -2.24 -1.17 14.70
CA PHE A 112 -2.73 0.14 14.33
C PHE A 112 -2.99 0.24 12.82
N PHE A 113 -4.20 0.65 12.43
CA PHE A 113 -4.61 0.91 11.05
C PHE A 113 -4.49 2.40 10.77
N LEU A 114 -3.42 2.80 10.11
CA LEU A 114 -3.18 4.19 9.71
C LEU A 114 -3.81 4.44 8.35
N THR A 115 -4.71 5.43 8.26
CA THR A 115 -5.53 5.69 7.05
C THR A 115 -5.40 7.12 6.55
N ASP A 116 -5.99 7.39 5.38
CA ASP A 116 -6.12 8.73 4.79
C ASP A 116 -4.76 9.44 4.60
N PHE A 117 -3.92 8.86 3.75
CA PHE A 117 -2.56 9.36 3.49
C PHE A 117 -2.58 10.65 2.66
N PRO A 118 -1.97 11.75 3.15
CA PRO A 118 -1.95 13.01 2.43
C PRO A 118 -1.06 12.98 1.17
N GLU A 119 -1.37 13.84 0.20
CA GLU A 119 -0.68 13.91 -1.09
C GLU A 119 0.84 14.12 -0.98
N PHE A 120 1.33 14.82 0.03
CA PHE A 120 2.76 15.03 0.22
C PHE A 120 3.53 13.74 0.54
N THR A 121 2.85 12.66 0.97
CA THR A 121 3.44 11.33 1.12
C THR A 121 3.57 10.57 -0.21
N SER A 122 3.19 11.20 -1.31
CA SER A 122 3.25 10.68 -2.67
C SER A 122 2.53 9.33 -2.86
N PRO A 123 1.22 9.23 -2.50
CA PRO A 123 0.46 8.01 -2.75
C PRO A 123 0.52 7.64 -4.24
N PHE A 124 0.61 6.34 -4.53
CA PHE A 124 0.80 5.88 -5.90
C PHE A 124 -0.34 6.36 -6.83
N TRP A 125 -0.04 6.55 -8.09
CA TRP A 125 -0.93 7.22 -9.04
C TRP A 125 -2.29 6.52 -9.25
N ASN A 126 -2.36 5.19 -9.07
CA ASN A 126 -3.59 4.42 -9.21
C ASN A 126 -4.37 4.25 -7.89
N MET A 127 -3.90 4.82 -6.79
CA MET A 127 -4.66 4.85 -5.54
C MET A 127 -5.78 5.88 -5.65
N LYS A 128 -6.98 5.49 -5.23
CA LYS A 128 -8.12 6.41 -5.19
C LYS A 128 -7.85 7.54 -4.20
N ARG A 129 -8.26 8.76 -4.56
CA ARG A 129 -8.26 9.90 -3.64
C ARG A 129 -9.59 9.96 -2.89
N ASN A 130 -9.57 10.59 -1.72
CA ASN A 130 -10.77 10.82 -0.93
C ASN A 130 -11.82 11.55 -1.78
N ASP A 131 -13.10 11.16 -1.62
CA ASP A 131 -14.20 11.78 -2.36
C ASP A 131 -14.42 13.25 -1.96
N ASP A 132 -13.99 13.66 -0.76
CA ASP A 132 -13.89 15.07 -0.37
C ASP A 132 -12.55 15.65 -0.82
N PRO A 133 -12.52 16.46 -1.89
CA PRO A 133 -11.28 16.99 -2.44
C PRO A 133 -10.58 17.97 -1.51
N THR A 134 -11.25 18.46 -0.46
CA THR A 134 -10.62 19.38 0.51
C THR A 134 -9.67 18.67 1.45
N LEU A 135 -9.76 17.34 1.57
CA LEU A 135 -8.89 16.54 2.43
C LEU A 135 -7.52 16.26 1.81
N GLU A 136 -7.40 16.33 0.48
CA GLU A 136 -6.16 16.05 -0.26
C GLU A 136 -5.44 14.76 0.19
N THR A 137 -6.22 13.70 0.44
CA THR A 137 -5.73 12.42 0.92
C THR A 137 -6.07 11.28 -0.03
N ALA A 138 -5.30 10.20 0.02
CA ALA A 138 -5.59 8.95 -0.67
C ALA A 138 -6.25 7.94 0.27
N ASN A 139 -7.12 7.10 -0.28
CA ASN A 139 -7.71 5.94 0.36
C ASN A 139 -6.66 4.83 0.47
N LYS A 140 -5.65 5.06 1.32
CA LYS A 140 -4.53 4.16 1.61
C LYS A 140 -4.58 3.77 3.08
N ILE A 141 -4.16 2.54 3.37
CA ILE A 141 -3.99 2.01 4.73
C ILE A 141 -2.60 1.42 4.86
N ASP A 142 -1.93 1.74 5.96
CA ASP A 142 -0.78 0.98 6.44
C ASP A 142 -1.16 0.34 7.77
N VAL A 143 -1.12 -0.99 7.82
CA VAL A 143 -1.33 -1.73 9.08
C VAL A 143 0.01 -1.91 9.75
N ILE A 144 0.18 -1.21 10.87
CA ILE A 144 1.37 -1.20 11.69
C ILE A 144 1.20 -2.28 12.76
N LEU A 145 1.98 -3.36 12.66
CA LEU A 145 1.98 -4.46 13.61
C LEU A 145 3.27 -4.44 14.43
N SER A 146 3.12 -4.40 15.76
CA SER A 146 4.23 -4.36 16.71
C SER A 146 5.32 -3.36 16.32
N GLY A 147 4.89 -2.14 15.92
CA GLY A 147 5.74 -1.00 15.60
C GLY A 147 6.41 -1.02 14.21
N GLN A 148 5.91 -1.81 13.27
CA GLN A 148 6.36 -1.78 11.88
C GLN A 148 5.18 -1.88 10.90
N GLU A 149 5.16 -1.00 9.88
CA GLU A 149 4.28 -1.18 8.72
C GLU A 149 4.46 -2.59 8.17
N THR A 150 3.42 -3.40 8.27
CA THR A 150 3.44 -4.81 7.86
C THR A 150 2.58 -5.08 6.65
N ILE A 151 1.44 -4.38 6.54
CA ILE A 151 0.56 -4.42 5.37
C ILE A 151 0.47 -3.00 4.84
N GLY A 152 0.70 -2.82 3.54
CA GLY A 152 0.45 -1.57 2.83
C GLY A 152 -0.57 -1.82 1.74
N SER A 153 -1.70 -1.12 1.78
CA SER A 153 -2.83 -1.37 0.87
C SER A 153 -3.61 -0.09 0.52
N ALA A 154 -4.43 -0.16 -0.52
CA ALA A 154 -5.24 0.98 -0.96
C ALA A 154 -6.45 0.56 -1.81
N GLU A 155 -7.49 1.39 -1.79
CA GLU A 155 -8.51 1.39 -2.81
C GLU A 155 -7.93 1.96 -4.12
N ARG A 156 -8.38 1.41 -5.26
CA ARG A 156 -7.87 1.80 -6.59
C ARG A 156 -8.80 2.79 -7.26
N GLU A 157 -8.18 3.72 -7.99
CA GLU A 157 -8.88 4.69 -8.83
C GLU A 157 -9.60 3.98 -9.98
N VAL A 158 -10.76 4.51 -10.37
CA VAL A 158 -11.56 4.03 -11.50
C VAL A 158 -11.64 5.05 -12.64
N ASP A 159 -11.34 6.31 -12.37
CA ASP A 159 -11.32 7.36 -13.39
C ASP A 159 -9.99 7.39 -14.14
N ARG A 160 -10.07 7.12 -15.44
CA ARG A 160 -8.91 7.06 -16.34
C ARG A 160 -8.15 8.37 -16.42
N THR A 161 -8.87 9.49 -16.40
CA THR A 161 -8.26 10.83 -16.52
C THR A 161 -7.46 11.15 -15.26
N ILE A 162 -8.04 10.89 -14.11
CA ILE A 162 -7.38 11.06 -12.81
C ILE A 162 -6.11 10.22 -12.74
N MET A 163 -6.15 8.95 -13.17
CA MET A 163 -4.97 8.08 -13.19
C MET A 163 -3.83 8.64 -14.05
N VAL A 164 -4.12 9.14 -15.25
CA VAL A 164 -3.11 9.75 -16.14
C VAL A 164 -2.52 11.01 -15.51
N ASP A 165 -3.36 11.88 -14.98
CA ASP A 165 -2.90 13.14 -14.37
C ASP A 165 -2.02 12.86 -13.15
N ARG A 166 -2.40 11.90 -12.31
CA ARG A 166 -1.62 11.47 -11.15
C ARG A 166 -0.30 10.79 -11.54
N PHE A 167 -0.30 9.94 -12.57
CA PHE A 167 0.94 9.36 -13.09
C PHE A 167 1.95 10.43 -13.51
N LYS A 168 1.46 11.50 -14.15
CA LYS A 168 2.32 12.62 -14.56
C LYS A 168 2.80 13.48 -13.41
N ALA A 169 2.02 13.59 -12.34
CA ALA A 169 2.26 14.50 -11.22
C ALA A 169 3.02 13.88 -10.03
N ILE A 170 2.91 12.56 -9.82
CA ILE A 170 3.50 11.89 -8.65
C ILE A 170 4.99 12.22 -8.48
N MET A 171 5.41 12.49 -7.25
CA MET A 171 6.78 12.93 -6.90
C MET A 171 7.23 14.15 -7.73
N ASN A 172 6.34 15.10 -8.00
CA ASN A 172 6.59 16.25 -8.87
C ASN A 172 7.06 15.86 -10.27
N GLY A 173 6.56 14.74 -10.82
CA GLY A 173 6.92 14.22 -12.14
C GLY A 173 8.13 13.29 -12.17
N ALA A 174 8.88 13.17 -11.09
CA ALA A 174 10.11 12.36 -11.06
C ALA A 174 9.87 10.86 -11.35
N TYR A 175 8.71 10.33 -10.95
CA TYR A 175 8.35 8.94 -11.26
C TYR A 175 8.18 8.72 -12.77
N LYS A 176 7.40 9.57 -13.44
CA LYS A 176 7.21 9.56 -14.89
C LYS A 176 8.55 9.69 -15.62
N ASP A 177 9.38 10.67 -15.21
CA ASP A 177 10.68 10.91 -15.83
C ASP A 177 11.59 9.68 -15.70
N LYS A 178 11.54 8.99 -14.56
CA LYS A 178 12.29 7.75 -14.36
C LYS A 178 11.79 6.60 -15.24
N MET A 179 10.47 6.47 -15.42
CA MET A 179 9.89 5.49 -16.34
C MET A 179 10.29 5.76 -17.79
N TYR A 180 10.29 7.03 -18.20
CA TYR A 180 10.71 7.43 -19.56
C TYR A 180 12.21 7.19 -19.78
N GLU A 181 13.05 7.45 -18.78
CA GLU A 181 14.49 7.15 -18.83
C GLU A 181 14.76 5.64 -19.01
N LEU A 182 14.04 4.79 -18.27
CA LEU A 182 14.29 3.34 -18.24
C LEU A 182 13.68 2.60 -19.42
N PHE A 183 12.49 3.01 -19.87
CA PHE A 183 11.69 2.23 -20.83
C PHE A 183 11.34 2.99 -22.11
N GLY A 184 11.58 4.28 -22.16
CA GLY A 184 11.14 5.18 -23.24
C GLY A 184 9.72 5.70 -23.02
N GLU A 185 9.49 6.94 -23.44
CA GLU A 185 8.17 7.60 -23.30
C GLU A 185 7.08 6.87 -24.09
N GLU A 186 7.34 6.60 -25.38
CA GLU A 186 6.39 5.93 -26.27
C GLU A 186 5.90 4.60 -25.70
N ARG A 187 6.83 3.76 -25.23
CA ARG A 187 6.49 2.48 -24.63
C ARG A 187 5.73 2.64 -23.33
N THR A 188 6.18 3.51 -22.45
CA THR A 188 5.53 3.74 -21.15
C THR A 188 4.09 4.21 -21.35
N MET A 189 3.86 5.12 -22.27
CA MET A 189 2.52 5.61 -22.57
C MET A 189 1.66 4.57 -23.27
N ALA A 190 2.22 3.77 -24.17
CA ALA A 190 1.47 2.69 -24.81
C ALA A 190 1.02 1.63 -23.81
N GLU A 191 1.87 1.23 -22.84
CA GLU A 191 1.48 0.30 -21.77
C GLU A 191 0.42 0.93 -20.84
N MET A 192 0.52 2.22 -20.53
CA MET A 192 -0.52 2.94 -19.78
C MET A 192 -1.85 2.95 -20.56
N GLU A 193 -1.85 3.25 -21.84
CA GLU A 193 -3.04 3.25 -22.69
C GLU A 193 -3.70 1.86 -22.75
N GLU A 194 -2.91 0.78 -22.83
CA GLU A 194 -3.44 -0.57 -22.79
C GLU A 194 -4.13 -0.87 -21.45
N PHE A 195 -3.51 -0.48 -20.33
CA PHE A 195 -4.13 -0.62 -19.01
C PHE A 195 -5.43 0.19 -18.90
N LEU A 196 -5.46 1.40 -19.43
CA LEU A 196 -6.63 2.29 -19.40
C LEU A 196 -7.80 1.83 -20.28
N LYS A 197 -7.64 0.78 -21.12
CA LYS A 197 -8.76 0.19 -21.89
C LYS A 197 -9.70 -0.67 -21.05
N PHE A 198 -9.28 -1.13 -19.88
CA PHE A 198 -10.13 -1.94 -19.02
C PHE A 198 -11.37 -1.18 -18.53
N ASP A 199 -12.46 -1.89 -18.35
CA ASP A 199 -13.62 -1.42 -17.60
C ASP A 199 -13.29 -1.55 -16.09
N PHE A 200 -12.95 -0.42 -15.49
CA PHE A 200 -12.54 -0.39 -14.10
C PHE A 200 -13.71 -0.66 -13.16
N ILE A 201 -13.54 -1.66 -12.31
CA ILE A 201 -14.44 -1.95 -11.20
C ILE A 201 -13.88 -1.40 -9.90
N LYS A 202 -14.74 -1.17 -8.89
CA LYS A 202 -14.32 -0.87 -7.52
C LYS A 202 -13.48 -2.02 -7.01
N ARG A 203 -12.24 -1.75 -6.67
CA ARG A 203 -11.24 -2.73 -6.27
C ARG A 203 -10.25 -2.13 -5.28
N SER A 204 -9.60 -3.00 -4.54
CA SER A 204 -8.59 -2.66 -3.57
C SER A 204 -7.58 -3.78 -3.44
N GLY A 205 -6.42 -3.47 -2.94
CA GLY A 205 -5.39 -4.48 -2.75
C GLY A 205 -4.14 -3.94 -2.08
N GLY A 206 -3.21 -4.83 -1.83
CA GLY A 206 -2.01 -4.49 -1.11
C GLY A 206 -1.01 -5.62 -1.01
N GLY A 207 0.01 -5.37 -0.19
CA GLY A 207 1.08 -6.33 0.07
C GLY A 207 1.37 -6.48 1.55
N ILE A 208 1.60 -7.71 1.96
CA ILE A 208 1.97 -8.10 3.31
C ILE A 208 3.45 -8.48 3.32
N GLY A 209 4.26 -7.74 4.06
CA GLY A 209 5.66 -8.08 4.30
C GLY A 209 5.77 -9.32 5.19
N VAL A 210 5.97 -10.51 4.62
CA VAL A 210 5.92 -11.78 5.36
C VAL A 210 6.92 -11.83 6.50
N THR A 211 8.12 -11.28 6.33
CA THR A 211 9.13 -11.23 7.40
C THR A 211 8.70 -10.34 8.58
N ARG A 212 8.03 -9.21 8.30
CA ARG A 212 7.50 -8.31 9.33
C ARG A 212 6.29 -8.94 10.04
N LEU A 213 5.42 -9.62 9.30
CA LEU A 213 4.29 -10.36 9.86
C LEU A 213 4.78 -11.44 10.83
N ILE A 214 5.73 -12.29 10.42
CA ILE A 214 6.32 -13.33 11.28
C ILE A 214 6.97 -12.71 12.52
N ARG A 215 7.69 -11.58 12.37
CA ARG A 215 8.27 -10.86 13.50
C ARG A 215 7.18 -10.43 14.49
N SER A 216 6.12 -9.80 14.01
CA SER A 216 5.01 -9.36 14.87
C SER A 216 4.33 -10.55 15.58
N MET A 217 4.00 -11.62 14.85
CA MET A 217 3.40 -12.81 15.44
C MET A 217 4.24 -13.40 16.58
N LYS A 218 5.58 -13.41 16.43
CA LYS A 218 6.49 -13.86 17.49
C LYS A 218 6.47 -12.92 18.70
N LEU A 219 6.43 -11.60 18.49
CA LEU A 219 6.38 -10.62 19.58
C LEU A 219 5.07 -10.71 20.37
N GLU A 220 3.97 -10.98 19.68
CA GLU A 220 2.64 -11.13 20.30
C GLU A 220 2.37 -12.55 20.83
N GLY A 221 3.34 -13.48 20.69
CA GLY A 221 3.19 -14.85 21.20
C GLY A 221 2.19 -15.70 20.42
N LEU A 222 1.99 -15.40 19.14
CA LEU A 222 1.04 -16.09 18.25
C LEU A 222 1.67 -17.28 17.51
N MET A 223 2.99 -17.45 17.62
CA MET A 223 3.73 -18.58 17.05
C MET A 223 5.02 -18.87 17.84
#